data_f942651d951019cc4093d263d829933e
#
_entry.id   f942651d951019cc4093d263d829933e
#
_cell.length_a   1.000
_cell.length_b   1.000
_cell.length_c   1.000
_cell.angle_alpha   90.00
_cell.angle_beta   90.00
_cell.angle_gamma   90.00
#
_symmetry.space_group_name_H-M   'P 1'
#
loop_
_entity.id
_entity.type
_entity.pdbx_description
1 polymer ?
#
loop_
_entity_poly.entity_id
_entity_poly.type
_entity_poly.pdbx_seq_one_letter_code
_entity_poly.pdbx_strand_id
1 'polypeptide(L)'
;MSKTVNDIMQMKSKEKITVLTGYDSTMTTLCDKADVILVGDSAGMVMLGYDNTKDVTMDDMIRFTTAVKNAKTDSLIVTDLPINSYENEDSAITNSKRLVLAGAHAVKLEGGKEVADIIRAVKESGSPVMVHLGLLPQTEEKYSVQAKKSKDAVRLIEDAKILEQSG
;
A
#
# COMPACT_ATOMS: atom_id res chain seq x y z
N MET A 1 2.98 13.28 17.62
CA MET A 1 2.61 11.83 17.67
C MET A 1 2.26 11.43 16.25
N SER A 2 2.82 10.33 15.77
CA SER A 2 2.50 9.85 14.42
C SER A 2 1.01 9.51 14.29
N LYS A 3 0.45 9.81 13.11
CA LYS A 3 -0.94 9.49 12.77
C LYS A 3 -1.14 7.97 12.81
N THR A 4 -2.29 7.56 13.30
CA THR A 4 -2.71 6.16 13.33
C THR A 4 -3.64 5.85 12.17
N VAL A 5 -3.86 4.58 11.86
CA VAL A 5 -4.87 4.13 10.89
C VAL A 5 -6.26 4.67 11.27
N ASN A 6 -6.59 4.67 12.58
CA ASN A 6 -7.86 5.19 13.06
C ASN A 6 -8.03 6.70 12.80
N ASP A 7 -6.97 7.49 12.95
CA ASP A 7 -7.01 8.92 12.63
C ASP A 7 -7.35 9.12 11.15
N ILE A 8 -6.71 8.36 10.24
CA ILE A 8 -7.00 8.43 8.80
C ILE A 8 -8.44 8.01 8.50
N MET A 9 -8.94 6.94 9.11
CA MET A 9 -10.33 6.49 8.93
C MET A 9 -11.34 7.54 9.41
N GLN A 10 -11.05 8.27 10.48
CA GLN A 10 -11.93 9.33 10.99
C GLN A 10 -11.99 10.57 10.09
N MET A 11 -11.02 10.76 9.19
CA MET A 11 -11.03 11.84 8.18
C MET A 11 -12.03 11.58 7.06
N LYS A 12 -12.46 10.32 6.84
CA LYS A 12 -13.42 9.94 5.78
C LYS A 12 -14.66 10.86 5.80
N SER A 13 -14.97 11.45 4.66
CA SER A 13 -16.10 12.37 4.43
C SER A 13 -16.06 13.70 5.21
N LYS A 14 -14.99 14.00 5.93
CA LYS A 14 -14.82 15.25 6.68
C LYS A 14 -13.77 16.16 6.06
N GLU A 15 -12.64 15.60 5.69
CA GLU A 15 -11.50 16.33 5.13
C GLU A 15 -10.75 15.46 4.11
N LYS A 16 -9.91 16.11 3.29
CA LYS A 16 -9.09 15.39 2.30
C LYS A 16 -7.88 14.80 2.99
N ILE A 17 -7.58 13.55 2.66
CA ILE A 17 -6.37 12.85 3.11
C ILE A 17 -5.28 13.12 2.08
N THR A 18 -4.13 13.64 2.55
CA THR A 18 -2.96 13.86 1.72
C THR A 18 -2.03 12.65 1.79
N VAL A 19 -1.70 12.10 0.63
CA VAL A 19 -0.78 10.95 0.51
C VAL A 19 0.37 11.33 -0.39
N LEU A 20 1.59 11.22 0.11
CA LEU A 20 2.81 11.45 -0.68
C LEU A 20 3.69 10.21 -0.65
N THR A 21 4.36 9.93 -1.77
CA THR A 21 5.38 8.87 -1.81
C THR A 21 6.67 9.35 -1.13
N GLY A 22 7.30 8.44 -0.38
CA GLY A 22 8.59 8.67 0.23
C GLY A 22 9.37 7.37 0.31
N TYR A 23 10.65 7.42 -0.08
CA TYR A 23 11.48 6.22 -0.20
C TYR A 23 12.77 6.29 0.62
N ASP A 24 13.11 7.46 1.11
CA ASP A 24 14.30 7.72 1.92
C ASP A 24 14.01 8.72 3.04
N SER A 25 14.94 8.86 3.95
CA SER A 25 14.79 9.72 5.12
C SER A 25 14.74 11.21 4.78
N THR A 26 15.45 11.67 3.76
CA THR A 26 15.49 13.09 3.35
C THR A 26 14.15 13.50 2.74
N MET A 27 13.66 12.73 1.76
CA MET A 27 12.36 12.99 1.13
C MET A 27 11.23 12.92 2.15
N THR A 28 11.27 11.95 3.06
CA THR A 28 10.25 11.82 4.11
C THR A 28 10.22 13.04 5.02
N THR A 29 11.37 13.58 5.40
CA THR A 29 11.43 14.82 6.19
C THR A 29 10.81 16.01 5.45
N LEU A 30 10.99 16.12 4.14
CA LEU A 30 10.38 17.17 3.32
C LEU A 30 8.86 17.00 3.19
N CYS A 31 8.38 15.77 3.25
CA CYS A 31 6.96 15.39 3.11
C CYS A 31 6.22 15.24 4.45
N ASP A 32 6.84 15.60 5.57
CA ASP A 32 6.37 15.32 6.95
C ASP A 32 5.01 15.94 7.32
N LYS A 33 4.46 16.80 6.50
CA LYS A 33 3.11 17.35 6.68
C LYS A 33 2.00 16.55 5.99
N ALA A 34 2.33 15.52 5.23
CA ALA A 34 1.34 14.64 4.64
C ALA A 34 0.67 13.78 5.73
N ASP A 35 -0.56 13.37 5.49
CA ASP A 35 -1.27 12.46 6.39
C ASP A 35 -0.67 11.05 6.32
N VAL A 36 -0.27 10.65 5.13
CA VAL A 36 0.29 9.33 4.83
C VAL A 36 1.56 9.49 4.00
N ILE A 37 2.62 8.79 4.39
CA ILE A 37 3.78 8.51 3.53
C ILE A 37 3.60 7.10 2.96
N LEU A 38 3.51 7.02 1.65
CA LEU A 38 3.43 5.75 0.93
C LEU A 38 4.83 5.32 0.47
N VAL A 39 5.30 4.22 1.03
CA VAL A 39 6.50 3.53 0.53
C VAL A 39 6.02 2.58 -0.57
N GLY A 40 5.91 3.11 -1.78
CA GLY A 40 5.43 2.38 -2.94
C GLY A 40 6.51 1.51 -3.59
N ASP A 41 6.13 0.41 -4.23
CA ASP A 41 7.05 -0.39 -5.07
C ASP A 41 7.54 0.37 -6.31
N SER A 42 6.88 1.48 -6.66
CA SER A 42 7.41 2.49 -7.59
C SER A 42 8.81 3.00 -7.22
N ALA A 43 9.28 2.77 -5.99
CA ALA A 43 10.68 2.98 -5.59
C ALA A 43 11.68 2.27 -6.51
N GLY A 44 11.34 1.09 -7.03
CA GLY A 44 12.16 0.39 -8.02
C GLY A 44 12.44 1.24 -9.25
N MET A 45 11.41 1.88 -9.79
CA MET A 45 11.54 2.73 -10.96
C MET A 45 12.23 4.06 -10.63
N VAL A 46 11.83 4.71 -9.52
CA VAL A 46 12.26 6.07 -9.18
C VAL A 46 13.65 6.10 -8.55
N MET A 47 14.00 5.11 -7.72
CA MET A 47 15.23 5.10 -6.92
C MET A 47 16.29 4.12 -7.47
N LEU A 48 15.85 2.99 -8.06
CA LEU A 48 16.75 1.94 -8.54
C LEU A 48 16.90 1.92 -10.06
N GLY A 49 16.04 2.67 -10.78
CA GLY A 49 16.10 2.75 -12.25
C GLY A 49 15.56 1.50 -12.96
N TYR A 50 14.70 0.73 -12.31
CA TYR A 50 14.03 -0.41 -12.96
C TYR A 50 13.01 0.07 -14.00
N ASP A 51 12.76 -0.73 -15.02
CA ASP A 51 11.77 -0.40 -16.06
C ASP A 51 10.31 -0.47 -15.56
N ASN A 52 10.07 -1.25 -14.51
CA ASN A 52 8.75 -1.47 -13.92
C ASN A 52 8.86 -1.88 -12.43
N THR A 53 7.72 -2.12 -11.77
CA THR A 53 7.68 -2.51 -10.35
C THR A 53 7.90 -4.01 -10.13
N LYS A 54 7.92 -4.84 -11.18
CA LYS A 54 7.95 -6.31 -11.06
C LYS A 54 9.26 -6.88 -10.52
N ASP A 55 10.34 -6.11 -10.63
CA ASP A 55 11.67 -6.52 -10.16
C ASP A 55 11.94 -6.11 -8.70
N VAL A 56 10.99 -5.40 -8.08
CA VAL A 56 11.12 -4.96 -6.68
C VAL A 56 10.94 -6.16 -5.74
N THR A 57 11.89 -6.31 -4.83
CA THR A 57 11.91 -7.39 -3.86
C THR A 57 11.38 -6.98 -2.48
N MET A 58 11.02 -7.94 -1.66
CA MET A 58 10.69 -7.69 -0.24
C MET A 58 11.84 -7.03 0.52
N ASP A 59 13.10 -7.35 0.19
CA ASP A 59 14.26 -6.76 0.85
C ASP A 59 14.45 -5.30 0.47
N ASP A 60 14.13 -4.90 -0.76
CA ASP A 60 14.10 -3.50 -1.18
C ASP A 60 13.03 -2.73 -0.39
N MET A 61 11.81 -3.28 -0.30
CA MET A 61 10.72 -2.65 0.44
C MET A 61 11.03 -2.50 1.94
N ILE A 62 11.71 -3.47 2.55
CA ILE A 62 12.18 -3.40 3.93
C ILE A 62 13.21 -2.28 4.10
N ARG A 63 14.18 -2.14 3.17
CA ARG A 63 15.18 -1.06 3.21
C ARG A 63 14.53 0.31 3.10
N PHE A 64 13.65 0.51 2.14
CA PHE A 64 12.93 1.79 1.97
C PHE A 64 12.05 2.10 3.18
N THR A 65 11.30 1.13 3.69
CA THR A 65 10.47 1.32 4.89
C THR A 65 11.31 1.72 6.10
N THR A 66 12.46 1.07 6.30
CA THR A 66 13.40 1.39 7.38
C THR A 66 13.96 2.81 7.23
N ALA A 67 14.28 3.23 6.02
CA ALA A 67 14.77 4.58 5.77
C ALA A 67 13.71 5.64 6.07
N VAL A 68 12.45 5.41 5.67
CA VAL A 68 11.31 6.27 5.97
C VAL A 68 11.04 6.33 7.47
N LYS A 69 11.01 5.20 8.17
CA LYS A 69 10.88 5.13 9.64
C LYS A 69 11.95 5.97 10.35
N ASN A 70 13.19 5.91 9.86
CA ASN A 70 14.32 6.61 10.49
C ASN A 70 14.23 8.14 10.36
N ALA A 71 13.40 8.66 9.47
CA ALA A 71 13.08 10.09 9.38
C ALA A 71 12.26 10.59 10.58
N LYS A 72 11.67 9.68 11.37
CA LYS A 72 10.82 10.01 12.55
C LYS A 72 9.64 10.91 12.19
N THR A 73 9.01 10.65 11.05
CA THR A 73 7.82 11.38 10.58
C THR A 73 6.63 11.20 11.51
N ASP A 74 5.76 12.20 11.58
CA ASP A 74 4.45 12.11 12.23
C ASP A 74 3.35 11.56 11.28
N SER A 75 3.66 11.33 10.01
CA SER A 75 2.74 10.73 9.03
C SER A 75 2.51 9.23 9.30
N LEU A 76 1.36 8.71 8.89
CA LEU A 76 1.15 7.27 8.82
C LEU A 76 2.04 6.67 7.72
N ILE A 77 2.82 5.65 8.03
CA ILE A 77 3.67 4.95 7.05
C ILE A 77 2.89 3.75 6.52
N VAL A 78 2.62 3.76 5.21
CA VAL A 78 2.01 2.64 4.48
C VAL A 78 3.03 2.09 3.50
N THR A 79 3.25 0.78 3.48
CA THR A 79 4.25 0.15 2.60
C THR A 79 3.60 -0.88 1.68
N ASP A 80 3.94 -0.84 0.40
CA ASP A 80 3.47 -1.81 -0.58
C ASP A 80 4.09 -3.20 -0.32
N LEU A 81 3.25 -4.22 -0.40
CA LEU A 81 3.67 -5.58 -0.65
C LEU A 81 4.01 -5.68 -2.15
N PRO A 82 5.27 -5.97 -2.53
CA PRO A 82 5.63 -6.08 -3.93
C PRO A 82 4.99 -7.31 -4.58
N ILE A 83 4.92 -7.34 -5.90
CA ILE A 83 4.38 -8.48 -6.65
C ILE A 83 5.00 -9.82 -6.17
N ASN A 84 4.23 -10.90 -6.21
CA ASN A 84 4.61 -12.24 -5.76
C ASN A 84 4.89 -12.38 -4.24
N SER A 85 4.69 -11.34 -3.44
CA SER A 85 4.89 -11.41 -1.99
C SER A 85 3.63 -11.76 -1.20
N TYR A 86 2.46 -11.84 -1.87
CA TYR A 86 1.15 -12.13 -1.26
C TYR A 86 0.29 -13.08 -2.11
N GLU A 87 0.93 -14.10 -2.72
CA GLU A 87 0.25 -15.11 -3.55
C GLU A 87 -0.73 -15.99 -2.76
N ASN A 88 -0.53 -16.09 -1.46
CA ASN A 88 -1.38 -16.84 -0.54
C ASN A 88 -1.37 -16.18 0.84
N GLU A 89 -2.27 -16.61 1.73
CA GLU A 89 -2.45 -16.04 3.07
C GLU A 89 -1.16 -16.11 3.90
N ASP A 90 -0.45 -17.24 3.90
CA ASP A 90 0.76 -17.44 4.70
C ASP A 90 1.90 -16.51 4.27
N SER A 91 2.12 -16.39 2.95
CA SER A 91 3.13 -15.47 2.41
C SER A 91 2.76 -14.01 2.70
N ALA A 92 1.49 -13.65 2.50
CA ALA A 92 0.99 -12.30 2.78
C ALA A 92 1.14 -11.92 4.25
N ILE A 93 0.75 -12.79 5.19
CA ILE A 93 0.92 -12.57 6.64
C ILE A 93 2.39 -12.43 7.00
N THR A 94 3.23 -13.33 6.52
CA THR A 94 4.67 -13.33 6.82
C THR A 94 5.33 -12.05 6.34
N ASN A 95 5.08 -11.65 5.09
CA ASN A 95 5.67 -10.47 4.49
C ASN A 95 5.10 -9.17 5.08
N SER A 96 3.82 -9.12 5.41
CA SER A 96 3.22 -7.98 6.13
C SER A 96 3.89 -7.76 7.49
N LYS A 97 4.12 -8.82 8.26
CA LYS A 97 4.83 -8.73 9.54
C LYS A 97 6.26 -8.23 9.38
N ARG A 98 6.98 -8.65 8.33
CA ARG A 98 8.33 -8.13 8.02
C ARG A 98 8.32 -6.63 7.77
N LEU A 99 7.33 -6.10 7.04
CA LEU A 99 7.19 -4.67 6.79
C LEU A 99 6.81 -3.89 8.05
N VAL A 100 5.91 -4.42 8.87
CA VAL A 100 5.55 -3.81 10.16
C VAL A 100 6.77 -3.76 11.09
N LEU A 101 7.57 -4.81 11.16
CA LEU A 101 8.83 -4.82 11.93
C LEU A 101 9.84 -3.80 11.38
N ALA A 102 9.87 -3.56 10.06
CA ALA A 102 10.69 -2.54 9.44
C ALA A 102 10.21 -1.11 9.74
N GLY A 103 8.95 -0.94 10.17
CA GLY A 103 8.38 0.33 10.60
C GLY A 103 7.12 0.78 9.87
N ALA A 104 6.53 -0.04 9.00
CA ALA A 104 5.23 0.24 8.42
C ALA A 104 4.13 0.20 9.50
N HIS A 105 3.17 1.13 9.42
CA HIS A 105 1.98 1.13 10.25
C HIS A 105 0.82 0.37 9.60
N ALA A 106 0.84 0.26 8.27
CA ALA A 106 -0.08 -0.53 7.46
C ALA A 106 0.65 -1.03 6.21
N VAL A 107 0.13 -2.09 5.61
CA VAL A 107 0.63 -2.60 4.32
C VAL A 107 -0.37 -2.29 3.21
N LYS A 108 0.11 -2.16 1.98
CA LYS A 108 -0.78 -1.99 0.82
C LYS A 108 -0.55 -3.14 -0.16
N LEU A 109 -1.63 -3.60 -0.79
CA LEU A 109 -1.61 -4.60 -1.86
C LEU A 109 -2.62 -4.25 -2.95
N GLU A 110 -2.47 -4.86 -4.11
CA GLU A 110 -3.28 -4.63 -5.30
C GLU A 110 -4.16 -5.85 -5.60
N GLY A 111 -5.39 -5.60 -6.04
CA GLY A 111 -6.30 -6.63 -6.51
C GLY A 111 -7.76 -6.29 -6.27
N GLY A 112 -8.65 -7.05 -6.92
CA GLY A 112 -10.09 -7.00 -6.71
C GLY A 112 -10.55 -8.02 -5.64
N LYS A 113 -11.78 -8.50 -5.78
CA LYS A 113 -12.38 -9.46 -4.84
C LYS A 113 -11.58 -10.76 -4.66
N GLU A 114 -10.73 -11.11 -5.61
CA GLU A 114 -9.87 -12.31 -5.56
C GLU A 114 -8.85 -12.28 -4.43
N VAL A 115 -8.50 -11.10 -3.92
CA VAL A 115 -7.57 -10.95 -2.78
C VAL A 115 -8.28 -10.77 -1.43
N ALA A 116 -9.61 -10.89 -1.38
CA ALA A 116 -10.41 -10.61 -0.19
C ALA A 116 -10.03 -11.51 1.02
N ASP A 117 -9.76 -12.80 0.79
CA ASP A 117 -9.36 -13.73 1.85
C ASP A 117 -7.95 -13.43 2.35
N ILE A 118 -7.04 -13.05 1.46
CA ILE A 118 -5.69 -12.60 1.80
C ILE A 118 -5.75 -11.34 2.70
N ILE A 119 -6.58 -10.36 2.33
CA ILE A 119 -6.77 -9.13 3.11
C ILE A 119 -7.27 -9.47 4.51
N ARG A 120 -8.27 -10.34 4.61
CA ARG A 120 -8.84 -10.77 5.90
C ARG A 120 -7.77 -11.43 6.77
N ALA A 121 -7.01 -12.36 6.21
CA ALA A 121 -5.94 -13.06 6.92
C ALA A 121 -4.83 -12.12 7.41
N VAL A 122 -4.40 -11.15 6.58
CA VAL A 122 -3.41 -10.15 6.96
C VAL A 122 -3.95 -9.25 8.08
N LYS A 123 -5.19 -8.76 7.98
CA LYS A 123 -5.83 -7.94 9.02
C LYS A 123 -5.97 -8.70 10.33
N GLU A 124 -6.47 -9.94 10.31
CA GLU A 124 -6.63 -10.79 11.48
C GLU A 124 -5.27 -11.12 12.14
N SER A 125 -4.19 -11.12 11.37
CA SER A 125 -2.81 -11.27 11.89
C SER A 125 -2.29 -10.02 12.63
N GLY A 126 -3.06 -8.92 12.63
CA GLY A 126 -2.75 -7.66 13.32
C GLY A 126 -2.08 -6.61 12.45
N SER A 127 -1.99 -6.80 11.14
CA SER A 127 -1.46 -5.81 10.18
C SER A 127 -2.60 -5.10 9.46
N PRO A 128 -2.79 -3.77 9.66
CA PRO A 128 -3.78 -3.01 8.90
C PRO A 128 -3.46 -3.02 7.40
N VAL A 129 -4.50 -3.02 6.56
CA VAL A 129 -4.36 -3.15 5.10
C VAL A 129 -4.98 -1.96 4.39
N MET A 130 -4.26 -1.42 3.42
CA MET A 130 -4.78 -0.53 2.37
C MET A 130 -4.88 -1.33 1.08
N VAL A 131 -5.98 -1.22 0.35
CA VAL A 131 -6.16 -1.95 -0.91
C VAL A 131 -6.21 -0.98 -2.08
N HIS A 132 -5.55 -1.33 -3.17
CA HIS A 132 -5.57 -0.59 -4.42
C HIS A 132 -6.39 -1.33 -5.47
N LEU A 133 -7.35 -0.61 -6.03
CA LEU A 133 -8.24 -1.04 -7.11
C LEU A 133 -8.09 -0.17 -8.34
N GLY A 134 -8.54 -0.68 -9.47
CA GLY A 134 -8.58 0.04 -10.75
C GLY A 134 -7.40 -0.31 -11.62
N LEU A 135 -6.49 0.62 -11.89
CA LEU A 135 -5.25 0.32 -12.58
C LEU A 135 -4.28 -0.36 -11.61
N LEU A 136 -3.82 -1.55 -11.96
CA LEU A 136 -2.95 -2.37 -11.11
C LEU A 136 -1.54 -2.45 -11.74
N PRO A 137 -0.61 -1.54 -11.38
CA PRO A 137 0.74 -1.47 -11.98
C PRO A 137 1.54 -2.76 -11.88
N GLN A 138 1.31 -3.57 -10.87
CA GLN A 138 2.02 -4.83 -10.68
C GLN A 138 1.69 -5.88 -11.75
N THR A 139 0.49 -5.83 -12.34
CA THR A 139 0.00 -6.86 -13.28
C THR A 139 -0.28 -6.32 -14.68
N GLU A 140 -0.60 -5.03 -14.82
CA GLU A 140 -0.94 -4.42 -16.10
C GLU A 140 0.31 -4.08 -16.93
N GLU A 141 0.26 -4.42 -18.22
CA GLU A 141 1.33 -4.05 -19.17
C GLU A 141 1.14 -2.65 -19.78
N LYS A 142 -0.11 -2.21 -19.88
CA LYS A 142 -0.47 -0.91 -20.47
C LYS A 142 -1.35 -0.10 -19.53
N TYR A 143 -0.87 1.06 -19.15
CA TYR A 143 -1.62 1.95 -18.28
C TYR A 143 -2.72 2.67 -19.05
N SER A 144 -3.95 2.43 -18.65
CA SER A 144 -5.12 3.06 -19.21
C SER A 144 -6.18 3.34 -18.15
N VAL A 145 -7.05 4.31 -18.41
CA VAL A 145 -8.19 4.57 -17.51
C VAL A 145 -9.08 3.32 -17.45
N GLN A 146 -9.31 2.83 -16.26
CA GLN A 146 -10.13 1.65 -15.99
C GLN A 146 -11.62 2.00 -15.85
N ALA A 147 -12.49 0.97 -15.85
CA ALA A 147 -13.92 1.08 -15.59
C ALA A 147 -14.68 2.07 -16.49
N LYS A 148 -14.28 2.21 -17.77
CA LYS A 148 -14.92 3.11 -18.75
C LYS A 148 -16.32 2.66 -19.17
N LYS A 149 -16.62 1.36 -19.10
CA LYS A 149 -17.94 0.80 -19.43
C LYS A 149 -18.74 0.61 -18.15
N SER A 150 -20.05 0.77 -18.24
CA SER A 150 -20.97 0.63 -17.07
C SER A 150 -20.79 -0.70 -16.35
N LYS A 151 -20.61 -1.81 -17.08
CA LYS A 151 -20.39 -3.14 -16.47
C LYS A 151 -19.10 -3.17 -15.65
N ASP A 152 -18.02 -2.60 -16.14
CA ASP A 152 -16.72 -2.57 -15.48
C ASP A 152 -16.76 -1.65 -14.26
N ALA A 153 -17.49 -0.53 -14.36
CA ALA A 153 -17.71 0.40 -13.25
C ALA A 153 -18.50 -0.26 -12.10
N VAL A 154 -19.57 -1.00 -12.44
CA VAL A 154 -20.35 -1.76 -11.43
C VAL A 154 -19.46 -2.78 -10.74
N ARG A 155 -18.67 -3.57 -11.49
CA ARG A 155 -17.75 -4.54 -10.93
C ARG A 155 -16.73 -3.89 -9.98
N LEU A 156 -16.14 -2.77 -10.39
CA LEU A 156 -15.18 -2.05 -9.55
C LEU A 156 -15.78 -1.59 -8.22
N ILE A 157 -17.04 -1.13 -8.24
CA ILE A 157 -17.77 -0.73 -7.03
C ILE A 157 -18.08 -1.95 -6.15
N GLU A 158 -18.47 -3.07 -6.75
CA GLU A 158 -18.73 -4.32 -6.01
C GLU A 158 -17.45 -4.84 -5.35
N ASP A 159 -16.34 -4.88 -6.09
CA ASP A 159 -15.05 -5.28 -5.57
C ASP A 159 -14.63 -4.37 -4.39
N ALA A 160 -14.78 -3.05 -4.54
CA ALA A 160 -14.46 -2.10 -3.46
C ALA A 160 -15.26 -2.38 -2.16
N LYS A 161 -16.56 -2.70 -2.28
CA LYS A 161 -17.41 -3.04 -1.13
C LYS A 161 -16.98 -4.34 -0.45
N ILE A 162 -16.63 -5.36 -1.25
CA ILE A 162 -16.15 -6.65 -0.73
C ILE A 162 -14.85 -6.44 0.04
N LEU A 163 -13.92 -5.67 -0.52
CA LEU A 163 -12.61 -5.41 0.08
C LEU A 163 -12.73 -4.55 1.35
N GLU A 164 -13.62 -3.54 1.38
CA GLU A 164 -13.90 -2.76 2.59
C GLU A 164 -14.44 -3.63 3.74
N GLN A 165 -15.20 -4.70 3.42
CA GLN A 165 -15.71 -5.64 4.42
C GLN A 165 -14.64 -6.63 4.89
N SER A 166 -13.62 -6.87 4.07
CA SER A 166 -12.55 -7.83 4.37
C SER A 166 -11.41 -7.23 5.20
N GLY A 167 -11.16 -5.91 5.06
CA GLY A 167 -10.00 -5.28 5.70
C GLY A 167 -10.15 -3.87 6.24
#